data_f776841568f5548bc22f54a6a1803e8c
#
_entry.id   f776841568f5548bc22f54a6a1803e8c
#
_cell.length_a   1.000
_cell.length_b   1.000
_cell.length_c   1.000
_cell.angle_alpha   90.00
_cell.angle_beta   90.00
_cell.angle_gamma   90.00
#
_symmetry.space_group_name_H-M   'P 1'
#
loop_
_entity.id
_entity.type
_entity.pdbx_description
1 polymer ?
#
loop_
_entity_poly.entity_id
_entity_poly.type
_entity_poly.pdbx_seq_one_letter_code
_entity_poly.pdbx_strand_id
1 'polypeptide(L)' 'MEHHEAPKHAEVNFDNLSNSQISELIDEWIRSERDRKILKRRIIDGICYEPLAAEFDMSVRQMKRIVSKAEERLFKHL' A
#
# COMPACT_ATOMS: atom_id res chain seq x y z
N MET A 1 -5.37 12.10 -26.19
CA MET A 1 -5.35 12.10 -25.61
C MET A 1 -5.12 11.89 -24.83
N GLU A 2 -5.10 11.79 -24.69
CA GLU A 2 -5.12 11.70 -23.90
C GLU A 2 -4.72 11.52 -23.10
N HIS A 3 -4.57 11.54 -22.77
CA HIS A 3 -4.38 11.50 -21.97
C HIS A 3 -4.22 11.25 -21.09
N HIS A 4 -4.38 11.16 -20.89
CA HIS A 4 -4.44 11.01 -20.10
C HIS A 4 -3.92 10.98 -19.20
N GLU A 5 -3.93 11.20 -18.71
CA GLU A 5 -3.42 11.36 -17.93
C GLU A 5 -3.66 11.12 -16.74
N ALA A 6 -3.33 10.71 -16.28
CA ALA A 6 -3.58 10.18 -15.18
C ALA A 6 -3.47 11.08 -14.09
N PRO A 7 -4.15 10.95 -13.19
CA PRO A 7 -4.16 11.78 -12.14
C PRO A 7 -3.12 11.54 -11.36
N LYS A 8 -2.60 12.25 -11.10
CA LYS A 8 -1.64 12.06 -10.46
C LYS A 8 -1.89 11.65 -9.20
N HIS A 9 -2.65 11.91 -8.59
CA HIS A 9 -2.70 11.59 -7.31
C HIS A 9 -3.19 10.41 -7.15
N ALA A 10 -3.37 10.16 -7.82
CA ALA A 10 -3.93 9.29 -7.67
C ALA A 10 -3.60 8.33 -7.18
N GLU A 11 -3.59 7.82 -7.45
CA GLU A 11 -3.52 6.82 -6.97
C GLU A 11 -2.54 6.05 -7.27
N VAL A 12 -2.10 5.42 -6.50
CA VAL A 12 -1.25 4.46 -6.65
C VAL A 12 -1.91 3.48 -7.33
N ASN A 13 -1.51 3.17 -8.40
CA ASN A 13 -2.18 2.23 -9.14
C ASN A 13 -1.38 0.98 -9.21
N PHE A 14 -1.71 0.04 -8.41
CA PHE A 14 -1.05 -1.25 -8.44
C PHE A 14 -1.77 -2.23 -9.34
N ASP A 15 -2.76 -1.77 -10.09
CA ASP A 15 -3.54 -2.68 -10.93
C ASP A 15 -2.72 -3.38 -12.00
N ASN A 16 -1.62 -2.78 -12.40
CA ASN A 16 -0.79 -3.38 -13.43
C ASN A 16 0.18 -4.41 -12.91
N LEU A 17 0.20 -4.59 -11.61
CA LEU A 17 1.14 -5.52 -11.01
C LEU A 17 0.43 -6.73 -10.48
N SER A 18 1.07 -7.88 -10.58
CA SER A 18 0.52 -9.09 -9.99
C SER A 18 0.75 -9.04 -8.48
N ASN A 19 0.05 -9.88 -7.75
CA ASN A 19 0.22 -9.94 -6.30
C ASN A 19 1.67 -10.31 -5.94
N SER A 20 2.28 -11.16 -6.74
CA SER A 20 3.67 -11.53 -6.50
C SER A 20 4.58 -10.34 -6.64
N GLN A 21 4.36 -9.53 -7.67
CA GLN A 21 5.18 -8.36 -7.90
C GLN A 21 4.99 -7.34 -6.78
N ILE A 22 3.76 -7.16 -6.34
CA ILE A 22 3.48 -6.24 -5.24
C ILE A 22 4.17 -6.72 -3.97
N SER A 23 4.08 -8.00 -3.70
CA SER A 23 4.70 -8.58 -2.51
C SER A 23 6.21 -8.39 -2.52
N GLU A 24 6.84 -8.63 -3.67
CA GLU A 24 8.28 -8.45 -3.80
C GLU A 24 8.68 -7.00 -3.60
N LEU A 25 7.90 -6.09 -4.17
CA LEU A 25 8.17 -4.68 -4.03
C LEU A 25 8.12 -4.26 -2.57
N ILE A 26 7.11 -4.73 -1.86
CA ILE A 26 6.97 -4.42 -0.44
C ILE A 26 8.15 -4.97 0.34
N ASP A 27 8.51 -6.22 0.08
CA ASP A 27 9.63 -6.84 0.78
C ASP A 27 10.94 -6.11 0.53
N GLU A 28 11.09 -5.59 -0.68
CA GLU A 28 12.33 -4.94 -1.04
C GLU A 28 12.48 -3.54 -0.47
N TRP A 29 11.40 -2.78 -0.48
CA TRP A 29 11.48 -1.36 -0.14
C TRP A 29 10.93 -0.96 1.20
N ILE A 30 10.18 -1.82 1.87
CA ILE A 30 9.62 -1.52 3.18
C ILE A 30 10.39 -2.32 4.21
N ARG A 31 11.09 -1.62 5.09
CA ARG A 31 11.93 -2.31 6.04
C ARG A 31 11.22 -2.89 7.23
N SER A 32 10.20 -2.22 7.74
CA SER A 32 9.50 -2.68 8.93
C SER A 32 8.69 -3.92 8.61
N GLU A 33 8.92 -4.97 9.35
CA GLU A 33 8.18 -6.20 9.16
C GLU A 33 6.71 -5.99 9.41
N ARG A 34 6.37 -5.19 10.42
CA ARG A 34 4.99 -4.88 10.70
C ARG A 34 4.35 -4.15 9.53
N ASP A 35 5.05 -3.18 8.97
CA ASP A 35 4.52 -2.40 7.86
C ASP A 35 4.36 -3.25 6.61
N ARG A 36 5.26 -4.19 6.40
CA ARG A 36 5.13 -5.11 5.28
C ARG A 36 3.84 -5.91 5.38
N LYS A 37 3.56 -6.42 6.56
CA LYS A 37 2.34 -7.19 6.77
C LYS A 37 1.10 -6.34 6.56
N ILE A 38 1.15 -5.12 7.08
CA ILE A 38 0.03 -4.21 6.92
C ILE A 38 -0.24 -3.94 5.44
N LEU A 39 0.81 -3.65 4.70
CA LEU A 39 0.65 -3.35 3.29
C LEU A 39 0.13 -4.53 2.49
N LYS A 40 0.63 -5.72 2.78
CA LYS A 40 0.18 -6.89 2.06
C LYS A 40 -1.29 -7.17 2.35
N ARG A 41 -1.70 -7.00 3.61
CA ARG A 41 -3.10 -7.19 3.95
C ARG A 41 -3.97 -6.13 3.28
N ARG A 42 -3.49 -4.91 3.23
CA ARG A 42 -4.27 -3.82 2.65
C ARG A 42 -4.34 -3.90 1.14
N ILE A 43 -3.22 -4.10 0.48
CA ILE A 43 -3.16 -4.03 -0.96
C ILE A 43 -3.49 -5.35 -1.64
N ILE A 44 -2.91 -6.42 -1.16
CA ILE A 44 -3.11 -7.72 -1.79
C ILE A 44 -4.42 -8.35 -1.35
N ASP A 45 -4.66 -8.39 -0.05
CA ASP A 45 -5.87 -9.00 0.47
C ASP A 45 -7.08 -8.09 0.45
N GLY A 46 -6.86 -6.80 0.27
CA GLY A 46 -7.97 -5.86 0.16
C GLY A 46 -8.72 -5.59 1.43
N ILE A 47 -8.03 -5.69 2.58
CA ILE A 47 -8.69 -5.49 3.88
C ILE A 47 -8.93 -4.02 4.12
N CYS A 48 -10.12 -3.67 4.58
CA CYS A 48 -10.45 -2.28 4.89
C CYS A 48 -9.67 -1.81 6.11
N TYR A 49 -9.59 -0.50 6.27
CA TYR A 49 -8.79 0.06 7.35
C TYR A 49 -9.29 -0.30 8.74
N GLU A 50 -10.60 -0.37 8.91
CA GLU A 50 -11.13 -0.65 10.25
C GLU A 50 -10.73 -2.03 10.76
N PRO A 51 -11.02 -3.11 10.04
CA PRO A 51 -10.60 -4.42 10.51
C PRO A 51 -9.08 -4.55 10.52
N LEU A 52 -8.39 -3.87 9.62
CA LEU A 52 -6.94 -3.92 9.59
C LEU A 52 -6.36 -3.26 10.84
N ALA A 53 -6.89 -2.11 11.21
CA ALA A 53 -6.46 -1.42 12.43
C ALA A 53 -6.69 -2.28 13.65
N ALA A 54 -7.84 -2.93 13.71
CA ALA A 54 -8.14 -3.81 14.83
C ALA A 54 -7.17 -4.98 14.90
N GLU A 55 -6.82 -5.50 13.74
CA GLU A 55 -5.91 -6.64 13.65
C GLU A 55 -4.53 -6.29 14.23
N PHE A 56 -4.09 -5.06 14.01
CA PHE A 56 -2.78 -4.63 14.49
C PHE A 56 -2.85 -3.77 15.74
N ASP A 57 -4.04 -3.72 16.35
CA ASP A 57 -4.20 -2.98 17.60
C ASP A 57 -3.83 -1.52 17.47
N MET A 58 -4.31 -0.90 16.41
CA MET A 58 -4.05 0.49 16.14
C MET A 58 -5.33 1.24 15.84
N SER A 59 -5.27 2.56 15.87
CA SER A 59 -6.41 3.35 15.45
C SER A 59 -6.42 3.38 13.92
N VAL A 60 -7.58 3.65 13.36
CA VAL A 60 -7.71 3.77 11.91
C VAL A 60 -6.82 4.90 11.39
N ARG A 61 -6.72 5.97 12.16
CA ARG A 61 -5.89 7.09 11.76
C ARG A 61 -4.42 6.70 11.64
N GLN A 62 -3.92 5.96 12.62
CA GLN A 62 -2.55 5.50 12.57
C GLN A 62 -2.34 4.57 11.39
N MET A 63 -3.31 3.69 11.17
CA MET A 63 -3.21 2.74 10.09
C MET A 63 -3.14 3.45 8.74
N LYS A 64 -3.99 4.45 8.54
CA LYS A 64 -3.97 5.21 7.29
C LYS A 64 -2.65 5.91 7.08
N ARG A 65 -2.08 6.43 8.16
CA ARG A 65 -0.80 7.12 8.06
C ARG A 65 0.30 6.16 7.65
N ILE A 66 0.33 4.99 8.26
CA ILE A 66 1.36 4.00 7.93
C ILE A 66 1.24 3.57 6.48
N VAL A 67 0.03 3.28 6.05
CA VAL A 67 -0.18 2.83 4.68
C VAL A 67 0.17 3.92 3.68
N SER A 68 -0.23 5.16 3.95
CA SER A 68 0.07 6.26 3.05
C SER A 68 1.56 6.47 2.88
N LYS A 69 2.29 6.45 3.99
CA LYS A 69 3.72 6.66 3.91
C LYS A 69 4.41 5.54 3.17
N ALA A 70 3.97 4.33 3.40
CA ALA A 70 4.58 3.18 2.75
C ALA A 70 4.27 3.18 1.26
N GLU A 71 3.05 3.53 0.90
CA GLU A 71 2.68 3.61 -0.50
C GLU A 71 3.50 4.66 -1.22
N GLU A 72 3.72 5.79 -0.56
CA GLU A 72 4.56 6.82 -1.12
C GLU A 72 5.95 6.31 -1.44
N ARG A 73 6.50 5.55 -0.52
CA ARG A 73 7.82 4.98 -0.72
C ARG A 73 7.83 4.02 -1.90
N LEU A 74 6.81 3.20 -2.01
CA LEU A 74 6.73 2.25 -3.11
C LEU A 74 6.61 2.97 -4.45
N PHE A 75 5.84 4.05 -4.50
CA PHE A 75 5.70 4.79 -5.73
C PHE A 75 6.98 5.30 -6.27
N LYS A 76 7.90 5.67 -5.43
CA LYS A 76 9.17 6.19 -5.90
C LYS A 76 9.98 5.14 -6.63
N HIS A 77 9.63 3.88 -6.46
CA HIS A 77 10.38 2.80 -7.06
C HIS A 77 9.60 2.06 -8.14
N LEU A 78 8.47 2.61 -8.52
CA LEU A 78 7.74 2.08 -9.65
C LEU A 78 8.15 2.77 -10.95
#